data_4adc8caa131154efca9020024c318af8
#
_entry.id   4adc8caa131154efca9020024c318af8
#
_cell.length_a   1.000
_cell.length_b   1.000
_cell.length_c   1.000
_cell.angle_alpha   90.00
_cell.angle_beta   90.00
_cell.angle_gamma   90.00
#
_symmetry.space_group_name_H-M   'P 1'
#
loop_
_entity.id
_entity.type
_entity.pdbx_description
1 polymer ?
#
loop_
_entity_poly.entity_id
_entity_poly.type
_entity_poly.pdbx_seq_one_letter_code
_entity_poly.pdbx_strand_id
1 'polypeptide(L)'
;MKMKKHLHNSLRALFLSLAVLLSLPMLALEVEIDGINYELDYEMYQATVIAKGSGKYSGEIVIPASVAYNGTTCSVTSIGHSAFYMCSGLTSVIVPKSVTSIENRAFASCSALLWFDLGYYR
;
A
#
# COMPACT_ATOMS: atom_id res chain seq x y z
N MET A 1 15.11 -5.98 -34.63
CA MET A 1 15.06 -6.45 -34.11
C MET A 1 14.13 -6.59 -33.47
N LYS A 2 13.85 -6.85 -33.14
CA LYS A 2 13.08 -6.97 -32.61
C LYS A 2 13.12 -7.03 -31.46
N MET A 3 13.46 -6.98 -30.98
CA MET A 3 13.62 -7.08 -29.91
C MET A 3 12.86 -6.30 -29.19
N LYS A 4 12.30 -5.55 -29.56
CA LYS A 4 11.72 -4.69 -28.98
C LYS A 4 10.63 -5.10 -28.26
N LYS A 5 9.95 -5.85 -28.51
CA LYS A 5 8.94 -6.18 -27.98
C LYS A 5 9.22 -6.85 -26.80
N HIS A 6 9.84 -7.61 -26.75
CA HIS A 6 10.06 -8.25 -25.64
C HIS A 6 11.09 -7.61 -25.07
N LEU A 7 11.28 -6.55 -25.56
CA LEU A 7 12.29 -5.93 -25.17
C LEU A 7 12.10 -5.56 -23.82
N HIS A 8 10.99 -5.17 -23.41
CA HIS A 8 10.99 -4.69 -22.15
C HIS A 8 11.24 -5.81 -21.20
N ASN A 9 10.99 -6.97 -21.56
CA ASN A 9 11.32 -8.00 -20.74
C ASN A 9 12.67 -8.27 -20.88
N SER A 10 13.08 -8.44 -21.98
CA SER A 10 14.40 -8.81 -22.16
C SER A 10 15.20 -7.71 -21.87
N LEU A 11 14.71 -6.59 -22.00
CA LEU A 11 15.44 -5.53 -21.79
C LEU A 11 15.87 -5.47 -20.43
N ARG A 12 15.09 -5.84 -19.55
CA ARG A 12 15.54 -5.80 -18.31
C ARG A 12 16.67 -6.64 -18.19
N ALA A 13 16.66 -7.62 -18.84
CA ALA A 13 17.71 -8.53 -18.70
C ALA A 13 18.88 -7.93 -19.27
N LEU A 14 18.67 -7.19 -20.21
CA LEU A 14 19.80 -6.76 -20.86
C LEU A 14 20.41 -5.72 -20.30
N PHE A 15 19.93 -5.09 -19.56
CA PHE A 15 20.43 -4.13 -19.03
C PHE A 15 21.52 -4.50 -18.52
N LEU A 16 22.27 -4.64 -18.96
CA LEU A 16 23.30 -4.96 -18.71
C LEU A 16 23.83 -4.55 -17.59
N SER A 17 23.59 -3.69 -17.18
CA SER A 17 23.98 -3.37 -15.98
C SER A 17 23.19 -4.24 -15.15
N LEU A 18 22.95 -5.32 -15.53
CA LEU A 18 22.24 -6.22 -14.84
C LEU A 18 22.71 -6.32 -13.44
N ALA A 19 23.98 -6.36 -13.21
CA ALA A 19 24.48 -6.50 -11.87
C ALA A 19 24.08 -5.33 -11.04
N VAL A 20 24.04 -4.19 -11.61
CA VAL A 20 23.68 -3.01 -10.89
C VAL A 20 22.22 -3.07 -10.57
N LEU A 21 21.41 -3.55 -11.50
CA LEU A 21 20.01 -3.63 -11.26
C LEU A 21 19.74 -4.60 -10.13
N LEU A 22 20.48 -5.68 -10.07
CA LEU A 22 20.26 -6.63 -9.02
C LEU A 22 20.68 -6.07 -7.66
N SER A 23 21.56 -5.11 -7.65
CA SER A 23 22.02 -4.57 -6.40
C SER A 23 21.17 -3.38 -5.94
N LEU A 24 20.26 -2.89 -6.78
CA LEU A 24 19.44 -1.78 -6.38
C LEU A 24 18.31 -2.28 -5.51
N PRO A 25 17.89 -1.48 -4.56
CA PRO A 25 16.77 -1.89 -3.73
C PRO A 25 15.54 -1.92 -4.58
N MET A 26 14.64 -2.81 -4.30
CA MET A 26 13.38 -2.87 -5.00
C MET A 26 12.59 -1.69 -4.53
N LEU A 27 12.14 -0.86 -5.42
CA LEU A 27 11.34 0.27 -5.05
C LEU A 27 9.90 -0.16 -4.96
N ALA A 28 9.27 0.15 -3.86
CA ALA A 28 7.87 -0.17 -3.70
C ALA A 28 7.05 0.76 -4.58
N LEU A 29 5.96 0.27 -5.09
CA LEU A 29 5.10 1.06 -5.93
C LEU A 29 4.02 1.69 -5.08
N GLU A 30 3.91 3.02 -5.11
CA GLU A 30 2.87 3.71 -4.38
C GLU A 30 1.74 4.04 -5.32
N VAL A 31 0.53 3.64 -4.97
CA VAL A 31 -0.65 3.87 -5.81
C VAL A 31 -1.84 4.25 -4.96
N GLU A 32 -2.81 4.92 -5.57
CA GLU A 32 -4.08 5.19 -4.90
C GLU A 32 -5.14 4.32 -5.55
N ILE A 33 -5.89 3.58 -4.76
CA ILE A 33 -6.98 2.72 -5.23
C ILE A 33 -8.20 3.03 -4.37
N ASP A 34 -9.27 3.48 -5.01
CA ASP A 34 -10.53 3.79 -4.33
C ASP A 34 -10.34 4.73 -3.13
N GLY A 35 -9.48 5.72 -3.29
CA GLY A 35 -9.30 6.76 -2.28
C GLY A 35 -8.33 6.42 -1.16
N ILE A 36 -7.73 5.24 -1.19
CA ILE A 36 -6.74 4.84 -0.19
C ILE A 36 -5.40 4.64 -0.88
N ASN A 37 -4.36 5.16 -0.28
CA ASN A 37 -3.01 5.04 -0.83
C ASN A 37 -2.31 3.81 -0.27
N TYR A 38 -1.62 3.11 -1.13
CA TYR A 38 -0.94 1.87 -0.76
C TYR A 38 0.48 1.85 -1.30
N GLU A 39 1.34 1.15 -0.58
CA GLU A 39 2.63 0.78 -1.07
C GLU A 39 2.51 -0.69 -1.39
N LEU A 40 2.79 -1.08 -2.62
CA LEU A 40 2.62 -2.46 -3.08
C LEU A 40 3.95 -3.16 -3.18
N ASP A 41 4.02 -4.35 -2.61
CA ASP A 41 5.19 -5.21 -2.70
C ASP A 41 4.79 -6.38 -3.59
N TYR A 42 5.27 -6.37 -4.83
CA TYR A 42 4.91 -7.41 -5.77
C TYR A 42 5.71 -8.69 -5.58
N GLU A 43 6.76 -8.65 -4.79
CA GLU A 43 7.48 -9.88 -4.52
C GLU A 43 6.75 -10.70 -3.47
N MET A 44 6.18 -10.04 -2.51
CA MET A 44 5.46 -10.72 -1.44
C MET A 44 3.95 -10.69 -1.68
N TYR A 45 3.49 -10.00 -2.70
CA TYR A 45 2.06 -9.84 -3.01
C TYR A 45 1.33 -9.23 -1.81
N GLN A 46 1.93 -8.20 -1.24
CA GLN A 46 1.37 -7.53 -0.07
C GLN A 46 1.19 -6.04 -0.33
N ALA A 47 0.29 -5.45 0.40
CA ALA A 47 0.02 -4.02 0.32
C ALA A 47 0.01 -3.43 1.71
N THR A 48 0.59 -2.26 1.87
CA THR A 48 0.59 -1.51 3.11
C THR A 48 -0.18 -0.22 2.87
N VAL A 49 -1.12 0.09 3.75
CA VAL A 49 -1.84 1.37 3.67
C VAL A 49 -0.87 2.47 4.09
N ILE A 50 -0.77 3.52 3.32
CA ILE A 50 0.15 4.62 3.62
C ILE A 50 -0.60 5.94 3.65
N ALA A 51 0.06 6.97 4.09
CA ALA A 51 -0.52 8.31 4.16
C ALA A 51 -0.84 8.81 2.75
N LYS A 52 -1.80 9.72 2.65
CA LYS A 52 -2.10 10.33 1.35
C LYS A 52 -0.94 11.20 0.95
N GLY A 53 -0.69 11.25 -0.32
CA GLY A 53 0.34 12.13 -0.85
C GLY A 53 -0.04 13.58 -0.70
N SER A 54 -1.34 13.87 -0.67
CA SER A 54 -1.83 15.22 -0.51
C SER A 54 -3.13 15.14 0.25
N GLY A 55 -3.30 16.01 1.21
CA GLY A 55 -4.52 16.02 2.04
C GLY A 55 -4.47 14.94 3.11
N LYS A 56 -5.62 14.66 3.67
CA LYS A 56 -5.76 13.70 4.76
C LYS A 56 -6.98 12.84 4.51
N TYR A 57 -6.96 11.65 5.07
CA TYR A 57 -8.15 10.81 5.05
C TYR A 57 -9.20 11.43 5.95
N SER A 58 -10.47 11.29 5.57
CA SER A 58 -11.56 11.82 6.37
C SER A 58 -12.78 10.92 6.24
N GLY A 59 -13.72 11.08 7.14
CA GLY A 59 -14.96 10.32 7.12
C GLY A 59 -14.73 8.88 7.52
N GLU A 60 -15.48 7.98 6.90
CA GLU A 60 -15.37 6.57 7.20
C GLU A 60 -14.48 5.92 6.16
N ILE A 61 -13.51 5.15 6.60
CA ILE A 61 -12.61 4.44 5.71
C ILE A 61 -12.79 2.93 5.93
N VAL A 62 -13.02 2.20 4.86
CA VAL A 62 -13.11 0.74 4.92
C VAL A 62 -11.92 0.19 4.15
N ILE A 63 -10.99 -0.44 4.84
CA ILE A 63 -9.79 -0.99 4.20
C ILE A 63 -10.14 -2.39 3.70
N PRO A 64 -9.96 -2.68 2.41
CA PRO A 64 -10.28 -4.00 1.88
C PRO A 64 -9.20 -5.02 2.25
N ALA A 65 -9.54 -6.29 2.22
CA ALA A 65 -8.58 -7.35 2.52
C ALA A 65 -7.52 -7.50 1.43
N SER A 66 -7.84 -7.08 0.21
CA SER A 66 -6.88 -7.15 -0.89
C SER A 66 -7.17 -6.05 -1.89
N VAL A 67 -6.17 -5.70 -2.66
CA VAL A 67 -6.31 -4.71 -3.74
C VAL A 67 -5.68 -5.27 -5.00
N ALA A 68 -6.20 -4.87 -6.14
CA ALA A 68 -5.66 -5.30 -7.42
C ALA A 68 -5.17 -4.08 -8.18
N TYR A 69 -3.99 -4.18 -8.77
CA TYR A 69 -3.44 -3.10 -9.56
C TYR A 69 -2.68 -3.71 -10.72
N ASN A 70 -3.01 -3.28 -11.92
CA ASN A 70 -2.40 -3.78 -13.15
C ASN A 70 -2.40 -5.30 -13.21
N GLY A 71 -3.51 -5.90 -12.83
CA GLY A 71 -3.67 -7.35 -12.95
C GLY A 71 -3.08 -8.17 -11.83
N THR A 72 -2.43 -7.53 -10.85
CA THR A 72 -1.82 -8.25 -9.73
C THR A 72 -2.61 -7.94 -8.47
N THR A 73 -2.95 -8.96 -7.71
CA THR A 73 -3.68 -8.81 -6.45
C THR A 73 -2.71 -8.92 -5.29
N CYS A 74 -2.77 -7.95 -4.40
CA CYS A 74 -1.93 -7.93 -3.19
C CYS A 74 -2.83 -7.96 -1.96
N SER A 75 -2.45 -8.74 -0.97
CA SER A 75 -3.18 -8.81 0.29
C SER A 75 -2.82 -7.59 1.13
N VAL A 76 -3.80 -6.93 1.74
CA VAL A 76 -3.51 -5.78 2.59
C VAL A 76 -3.11 -6.32 3.94
N THR A 77 -1.84 -6.19 4.29
CA THR A 77 -1.27 -6.85 5.48
C THR A 77 -0.83 -5.88 6.55
N SER A 78 -0.69 -4.59 6.22
CA SER A 78 -0.27 -3.63 7.25
C SER A 78 -0.81 -2.24 7.04
N ILE A 79 -0.90 -1.50 8.14
CA ILE A 79 -1.15 -0.08 8.11
C ILE A 79 0.19 0.56 8.48
N GLY A 80 0.73 1.33 7.58
CA GLY A 80 2.10 1.82 7.69
C GLY A 80 2.28 2.94 8.68
N HIS A 81 3.54 3.29 8.89
CA HIS A 81 3.94 4.34 9.81
C HIS A 81 3.22 5.63 9.45
N SER A 82 2.53 6.21 10.40
CA SER A 82 1.85 7.49 10.25
C SER A 82 0.79 7.49 9.12
N ALA A 83 0.27 6.35 8.73
CA ALA A 83 -0.67 6.28 7.60
C ALA A 83 -1.86 7.22 7.80
N PHE A 84 -2.41 7.29 8.99
CA PHE A 84 -3.55 8.15 9.27
C PHE A 84 -3.17 9.27 10.26
N TYR A 85 -1.88 9.61 10.33
CA TYR A 85 -1.41 10.61 11.27
C TYR A 85 -2.09 11.95 11.05
N MET A 86 -2.62 12.53 12.12
CA MET A 86 -3.28 13.83 12.08
C MET A 86 -4.48 13.88 11.13
N CYS A 87 -5.15 12.78 10.93
CA CYS A 87 -6.37 12.75 10.14
C CYS A 87 -7.52 13.21 11.04
N SER A 88 -7.63 14.53 11.24
CA SER A 88 -8.57 15.08 12.19
C SER A 88 -10.03 14.95 11.75
N GLY A 89 -10.28 14.65 10.49
CA GLY A 89 -11.63 14.42 9.99
C GLY A 89 -12.02 12.96 9.87
N LEU A 90 -11.10 12.04 10.22
CA LEU A 90 -11.35 10.61 10.12
C LEU A 90 -12.24 10.18 11.28
N THR A 91 -13.41 9.63 11.00
CA THR A 91 -14.39 9.30 12.04
C THR A 91 -14.45 7.81 12.35
N SER A 92 -14.15 6.95 11.39
CA SER A 92 -14.12 5.52 11.66
C SER A 92 -13.25 4.80 10.65
N VAL A 93 -12.68 3.69 11.05
CA VAL A 93 -11.87 2.85 10.17
C VAL A 93 -12.23 1.40 10.42
N ILE A 94 -12.50 0.67 9.33
CA ILE A 94 -12.73 -0.77 9.42
C ILE A 94 -11.49 -1.43 8.84
N VAL A 95 -10.82 -2.24 9.64
CA VAL A 95 -9.55 -2.88 9.30
C VAL A 95 -9.81 -4.37 9.08
N PRO A 96 -9.42 -4.92 7.93
CA PRO A 96 -9.71 -6.32 7.64
C PRO A 96 -8.81 -7.26 8.45
N LYS A 97 -9.23 -8.53 8.56
CA LYS A 97 -8.44 -9.50 9.30
C LYS A 97 -7.09 -9.77 8.66
N SER A 98 -6.94 -9.46 7.41
CA SER A 98 -5.66 -9.68 6.72
C SER A 98 -4.56 -8.79 7.27
N VAL A 99 -4.90 -7.69 7.94
CA VAL A 99 -3.90 -6.78 8.49
C VAL A 99 -3.36 -7.37 9.77
N THR A 100 -2.08 -7.63 9.79
CA THR A 100 -1.40 -8.22 10.95
C THR A 100 -0.45 -7.24 11.62
N SER A 101 -0.28 -6.05 11.06
CA SER A 101 0.66 -5.06 11.61
C SER A 101 0.10 -3.66 11.48
N ILE A 102 0.11 -2.92 12.58
CA ILE A 102 -0.23 -1.50 12.59
C ILE A 102 1.01 -0.81 13.14
N GLU A 103 1.62 0.02 12.30
CA GLU A 103 2.92 0.57 12.65
C GLU A 103 2.82 1.82 13.48
N ASN A 104 3.99 2.32 13.88
CA ASN A 104 4.09 3.42 14.80
C ASN A 104 3.34 4.66 14.29
N ARG A 105 2.58 5.28 15.17
CA ARG A 105 1.86 6.52 14.89
C ARG A 105 0.79 6.42 13.81
N ALA A 106 0.40 5.23 13.46
CA ALA A 106 -0.56 5.04 12.36
C ALA A 106 -1.83 5.84 12.55
N PHE A 107 -2.33 5.95 13.77
CA PHE A 107 -3.56 6.68 14.05
C PHE A 107 -3.35 7.84 15.02
N ALA A 108 -2.11 8.30 15.19
CA ALA A 108 -1.84 9.37 16.15
C ALA A 108 -2.55 10.66 15.74
N SER A 109 -3.11 11.35 16.69
CA SER A 109 -3.76 12.63 16.48
C SER A 109 -4.98 12.58 15.53
N CYS A 110 -5.68 11.48 15.54
CA CYS A 110 -6.94 11.36 14.82
C CYS A 110 -8.05 11.79 15.78
N SER A 111 -8.23 13.12 15.93
CA SER A 111 -9.06 13.66 17.02
C SER A 111 -10.55 13.36 16.85
N ALA A 112 -11.02 13.09 15.67
CA ALA A 112 -12.43 12.79 15.44
C ALA A 112 -12.73 11.29 15.37
N LEU A 113 -11.71 10.45 15.57
CA LEU A 113 -11.92 9.01 15.40
C LEU A 113 -12.79 8.47 16.54
N LEU A 114 -13.99 8.02 16.20
CA LEU A 114 -14.94 7.56 17.19
C LEU A 114 -14.79 6.07 17.48
N TRP A 115 -14.46 5.29 16.47
CA TRP A 115 -14.24 3.87 16.68
C TRP A 115 -13.49 3.29 15.48
N PHE A 116 -12.87 2.14 15.66
CA PHE A 116 -12.40 1.37 14.54
C PHE A 116 -12.53 -0.11 14.87
N ASP A 117 -12.73 -0.87 13.85
CA ASP A 117 -13.06 -2.26 13.97
C ASP A 117 -11.93 -3.05 13.32
N LEU A 118 -11.32 -3.93 14.09
CA LEU A 118 -10.20 -4.73 13.58
C LEU A 118 -10.67 -5.96 12.82
N GLY A 119 -11.97 -6.22 12.78
CA GLY A 119 -12.47 -7.32 11.98
C GLY A 119 -12.21 -8.70 12.53
N TYR A 120 -11.68 -8.81 13.73
CA TYR A 120 -11.31 -10.13 14.23
C TYR A 120 -12.50 -10.98 14.66
N TYR A 121 -13.63 -10.41 14.90
CA TYR A 121 -14.77 -11.16 15.37
C TYR A 121 -15.92 -11.20 14.37
N ARG A 122 -15.63 -11.01 13.13
CA ARG A 122 -16.69 -11.04 12.13
C ARG A 122 -16.88 -12.41 11.55
#